data_cbcfd60729cc11611c0ddd9e3bf0f904
#
_entry.id   cbcfd60729cc11611c0ddd9e3bf0f904
#
_cell.length_a   1.000
_cell.length_b   1.000
_cell.length_c   1.000
_cell.angle_alpha   90.00
_cell.angle_beta   90.00
_cell.angle_gamma   90.00
#
_symmetry.space_group_name_H-M   'P 1'
#
loop_
_entity.id
_entity.type
_entity.pdbx_description
1 polymer ?
#
loop_
_entity_poly.entity_id
_entity_poly.type
_entity_poly.pdbx_seq_one_letter_code
_entity_poly.pdbx_strand_id
1 'polypeptide(L)'
;MANFEGLLHFNIRCSEDDLPAIEKFYGDILGLKKGFRPNFMFNGIWLYENENPILHVSARFPKGSTVKDTHNGSFDHIAFKATGAVEFRKNLKKLGVEFEEQNIEDAGYQVFLYDPVGTKLEFNFLKEQVPDAVPLGTTAPTNLR
;
A
#
# COMPACT_ATOMS: atom_id res chain seq x y z
N MET A 1 8.80 -5.07 32.23
CA MET A 1 8.95 -4.44 30.90
C MET A 1 7.99 -5.12 29.94
N ALA A 2 7.30 -4.38 29.10
CA ALA A 2 6.45 -4.97 28.07
C ALA A 2 7.29 -5.62 26.97
N ASN A 3 6.78 -6.69 26.39
CA ASN A 3 7.38 -7.32 25.21
C ASN A 3 6.61 -6.87 23.97
N PHE A 4 7.33 -6.47 22.92
CA PHE A 4 6.76 -6.13 21.65
C PHE A 4 6.77 -7.34 20.71
N GLU A 5 5.61 -7.66 20.13
CA GLU A 5 5.42 -8.88 19.32
C GLU A 5 5.37 -8.58 17.82
N GLY A 6 5.59 -7.35 17.43
CA GLY A 6 5.61 -6.93 16.03
C GLY A 6 4.58 -5.85 15.70
N LEU A 7 4.46 -5.53 14.42
CA LEU A 7 3.47 -4.58 13.92
C LEU A 7 2.09 -5.24 13.89
N LEU A 8 1.10 -4.62 14.54
CA LEU A 8 -0.28 -5.14 14.55
C LEU A 8 -1.07 -4.68 13.33
N HIS A 9 -1.13 -3.38 13.11
CA HIS A 9 -1.83 -2.77 11.98
C HIS A 9 -1.29 -1.37 11.69
N PHE A 10 -1.66 -0.85 10.54
CA PHE A 10 -1.53 0.57 10.26
C PHE A 10 -2.90 1.17 9.94
N ASN A 11 -3.04 2.47 10.17
CA ASN A 11 -4.28 3.20 9.93
C ASN A 11 -4.06 4.30 8.91
N ILE A 12 -4.97 4.40 7.94
CA ILE A 12 -5.03 5.53 7.02
C ILE A 12 -6.33 6.30 7.25
N ARG A 13 -6.27 7.62 7.12
CA ARG A 13 -7.45 8.48 7.17
C ARG A 13 -7.82 8.93 5.77
N CYS A 14 -9.13 9.06 5.55
CA CYS A 14 -9.68 9.46 4.26
C CYS A 14 -11.01 10.18 4.46
N SER A 15 -11.63 10.64 3.37
CA SER A 15 -13.05 11.01 3.37
C SER A 15 -13.91 9.77 3.08
N GLU A 16 -15.20 9.85 3.36
CA GLU A 16 -16.14 8.76 3.03
C GLU A 16 -16.14 8.44 1.53
N ASP A 17 -15.94 9.46 0.71
CA ASP A 17 -15.92 9.32 -0.75
C ASP A 17 -14.76 8.46 -1.26
N ASP A 18 -13.68 8.35 -0.48
CA ASP A 18 -12.48 7.58 -0.83
C ASP A 18 -12.60 6.08 -0.50
N LEU A 19 -13.51 5.70 0.39
CA LEU A 19 -13.61 4.32 0.88
C LEU A 19 -13.73 3.27 -0.24
N PRO A 20 -14.58 3.45 -1.26
CA PRO A 20 -14.70 2.45 -2.33
C PRO A 20 -13.40 2.27 -3.13
N ALA A 21 -12.70 3.36 -3.42
CA ALA A 21 -11.44 3.31 -4.16
C ALA A 21 -10.34 2.63 -3.35
N ILE A 22 -10.27 2.88 -2.05
CA ILE A 22 -9.32 2.25 -1.14
C ILE A 22 -9.59 0.75 -1.01
N GLU A 23 -10.83 0.35 -0.80
CA GLU A 23 -11.23 -1.06 -0.71
C GLU A 23 -10.85 -1.81 -1.99
N LYS A 24 -11.18 -1.23 -3.15
CA LYS A 24 -10.84 -1.82 -4.44
C LYS A 24 -9.33 -1.95 -4.64
N PHE A 25 -8.57 -0.90 -4.34
CA PHE A 25 -7.11 -0.88 -4.51
C PHE A 25 -6.42 -1.98 -3.69
N TYR A 26 -6.69 -2.03 -2.39
CA TYR A 26 -6.07 -3.03 -1.52
C TYR A 26 -6.57 -4.44 -1.79
N GLY A 27 -7.80 -4.59 -2.27
CA GLY A 27 -8.32 -5.86 -2.76
C GLY A 27 -7.61 -6.35 -4.02
N ASP A 28 -7.46 -5.47 -5.02
CA ASP A 28 -6.87 -5.81 -6.32
C ASP A 28 -5.35 -6.07 -6.23
N ILE A 29 -4.64 -5.35 -5.36
CA ILE A 29 -3.17 -5.38 -5.30
C ILE A 29 -2.65 -6.33 -4.23
N LEU A 30 -3.23 -6.27 -3.03
CA LEU A 30 -2.77 -7.09 -1.89
C LEU A 30 -3.69 -8.28 -1.60
N GLY A 31 -4.85 -8.35 -2.23
CA GLY A 31 -5.84 -9.40 -1.94
C GLY A 31 -6.53 -9.21 -0.59
N LEU A 32 -6.48 -8.02 0.00
CA LEU A 32 -7.13 -7.77 1.27
C LEU A 32 -8.65 -7.79 1.13
N LYS A 33 -9.32 -8.28 2.16
CA LYS A 33 -10.78 -8.39 2.16
C LYS A 33 -11.37 -7.59 3.32
N LYS A 34 -12.44 -6.87 3.03
CA LYS A 34 -13.23 -6.20 4.06
C LYS A 34 -13.83 -7.23 5.02
N GLY A 35 -13.72 -6.96 6.32
CA GLY A 35 -14.23 -7.84 7.35
C GLY A 35 -14.85 -7.08 8.51
N PHE A 36 -15.06 -7.78 9.61
CA PHE A 36 -15.64 -7.22 10.82
C PHE A 36 -14.86 -5.98 11.28
N ARG A 37 -15.61 -4.95 11.66
CA ARG A 37 -15.11 -3.72 12.27
C ARG A 37 -16.02 -3.37 13.45
N PRO A 38 -15.48 -3.07 14.65
CA PRO A 38 -16.29 -2.58 15.75
C PRO A 38 -17.09 -1.33 15.36
N ASN A 39 -18.21 -1.12 16.02
CA ASN A 39 -19.08 0.02 15.73
C ASN A 39 -18.52 1.29 16.37
N PHE A 40 -17.69 2.02 15.60
CA PHE A 40 -17.17 3.33 16.02
C PHE A 40 -18.13 4.45 15.64
N MET A 41 -17.93 5.63 16.24
CA MET A 41 -18.75 6.82 15.97
C MET A 41 -18.43 7.49 14.61
N PHE A 42 -17.56 6.91 13.82
CA PHE A 42 -17.19 7.39 12.49
C PHE A 42 -17.12 6.22 11.51
N ASN A 43 -17.35 6.50 10.23
CA ASN A 43 -17.31 5.50 9.19
C ASN A 43 -15.88 5.04 8.90
N GLY A 44 -15.77 3.85 8.34
CA GLY A 44 -14.51 3.27 7.96
C GLY A 44 -14.67 1.81 7.57
N ILE A 45 -13.57 1.21 7.20
CA ILE A 45 -13.49 -0.23 6.89
C ILE A 45 -12.22 -0.81 7.50
N TRP A 46 -12.27 -2.09 7.83
CA TRP A 46 -11.10 -2.87 8.19
C TRP A 46 -10.83 -3.89 7.10
N LEU A 47 -9.58 -3.91 6.62
CA LEU A 47 -9.14 -4.81 5.56
C LEU A 47 -8.20 -5.87 6.14
N TYR A 48 -8.50 -7.11 5.79
CA TYR A 48 -7.92 -8.30 6.40
C TYR A 48 -7.00 -9.03 5.45
N GLU A 49 -5.85 -9.44 5.96
CA GLU A 49 -5.04 -10.53 5.42
C GLU A 49 -5.41 -11.78 6.21
N ASN A 50 -6.10 -12.73 5.57
CA ASN A 50 -6.69 -13.89 6.26
C ASN A 50 -7.57 -13.43 7.44
N GLU A 51 -7.19 -13.71 8.67
CA GLU A 51 -7.94 -13.33 9.87
C GLU A 51 -7.37 -12.08 10.57
N ASN A 52 -6.35 -11.46 9.99
CA ASN A 52 -5.66 -10.32 10.60
C ASN A 52 -6.12 -9.00 9.99
N PRO A 53 -6.76 -8.10 10.75
CA PRO A 53 -7.15 -6.77 10.25
C PRO A 53 -5.94 -5.84 10.22
N ILE A 54 -5.10 -5.99 9.22
CA ILE A 54 -3.81 -5.28 9.12
C ILE A 54 -3.94 -3.83 8.69
N LEU A 55 -5.04 -3.46 8.03
CA LEU A 55 -5.30 -2.07 7.61
C LEU A 55 -6.63 -1.59 8.14
N HIS A 56 -6.59 -0.56 8.95
CA HIS A 56 -7.75 0.17 9.40
C HIS A 56 -7.88 1.46 8.60
N VAL A 57 -9.02 1.65 7.94
CA VAL A 57 -9.32 2.86 7.18
C VAL A 57 -10.39 3.65 7.94
N SER A 58 -10.06 4.88 8.30
CA SER A 58 -10.92 5.77 9.09
C SER A 58 -11.38 6.96 8.26
N ALA A 59 -12.67 7.02 7.96
CA ALA A 59 -13.26 8.14 7.22
C ALA A 59 -13.47 9.35 8.15
N ARG A 60 -12.38 10.00 8.52
CA ARG A 60 -12.37 11.11 9.50
C ARG A 60 -12.11 12.50 8.89
N PHE A 61 -11.89 12.57 7.58
CA PHE A 61 -11.82 13.85 6.88
C PHE A 61 -13.21 14.28 6.41
N PRO A 62 -13.47 15.59 6.32
CA PRO A 62 -14.73 16.08 5.80
C PRO A 62 -15.04 15.51 4.41
N LYS A 63 -16.32 15.24 4.17
CA LYS A 63 -16.79 14.80 2.86
C LYS A 63 -16.37 15.80 1.76
N GLY A 64 -15.90 15.29 0.64
CA GLY A 64 -15.41 16.10 -0.47
C GLY A 64 -13.98 16.65 -0.30
N SER A 65 -13.31 16.39 0.85
CA SER A 65 -11.92 16.79 1.01
C SER A 65 -11.00 15.91 0.15
N THR A 66 -9.98 16.51 -0.48
CA THR A 66 -8.92 15.80 -1.16
C THR A 66 -7.74 15.60 -0.21
N VAL A 67 -7.32 14.35 -0.04
CA VAL A 67 -6.26 13.99 0.93
C VAL A 67 -4.90 13.81 0.24
N LYS A 68 -4.84 14.00 -1.07
CA LYS A 68 -3.68 13.68 -1.91
C LYS A 68 -2.39 14.45 -1.58
N ASP A 69 -2.50 15.51 -0.80
CA ASP A 69 -1.36 16.36 -0.45
C ASP A 69 -1.06 16.35 1.05
N THR A 70 -1.49 15.33 1.78
CA THR A 70 -1.20 15.24 3.20
C THR A 70 0.27 14.95 3.43
N HIS A 71 0.92 15.86 4.14
CA HIS A 71 2.28 15.67 4.62
C HIS A 71 2.25 14.71 5.80
N ASN A 72 2.91 13.58 5.68
CA ASN A 72 2.95 12.54 6.73
C ASN A 72 4.07 12.77 7.77
N GLY A 73 4.61 13.97 7.83
CA GLY A 73 5.75 14.28 8.71
C GLY A 73 7.00 13.50 8.28
N SER A 74 7.64 12.84 9.21
CA SER A 74 8.82 12.00 8.94
C SER A 74 8.49 10.57 8.51
N PHE A 75 7.21 10.18 8.51
CA PHE A 75 6.80 8.86 8.02
C PHE A 75 6.88 8.82 6.50
N ASP A 76 7.67 7.90 5.95
CA ASP A 76 7.87 7.80 4.50
C ASP A 76 6.98 6.73 3.85
N HIS A 77 7.09 5.49 4.29
CA HIS A 77 6.35 4.39 3.68
C HIS A 77 6.14 3.21 4.64
N ILE A 78 5.32 2.28 4.21
CA ILE A 78 5.19 0.95 4.82
C ILE A 78 5.62 -0.10 3.79
N ALA A 79 6.38 -1.10 4.23
CA ALA A 79 6.89 -2.16 3.37
C ALA A 79 6.21 -3.49 3.66
N PHE A 80 5.82 -4.19 2.59
CA PHE A 80 5.28 -5.54 2.63
C PHE A 80 6.29 -6.54 2.09
N LYS A 81 6.47 -7.63 2.78
CA LYS A 81 7.19 -8.79 2.27
C LYS A 81 6.27 -9.58 1.35
N ALA A 82 6.74 -9.91 0.15
CA ALA A 82 5.94 -10.59 -0.85
C ALA A 82 6.76 -11.66 -1.59
N THR A 83 6.06 -12.52 -2.32
CA THR A 83 6.63 -13.50 -3.25
C THR A 83 5.86 -13.43 -4.56
N GLY A 84 6.47 -13.91 -5.67
CA GLY A 84 5.84 -13.87 -6.98
C GLY A 84 6.03 -12.54 -7.71
N ALA A 85 7.26 -12.02 -7.73
CA ALA A 85 7.61 -10.72 -8.30
C ALA A 85 7.13 -10.53 -9.75
N VAL A 86 7.36 -11.53 -10.61
CA VAL A 86 6.96 -11.46 -12.04
C VAL A 86 5.45 -11.33 -12.20
N GLU A 87 4.68 -12.12 -11.47
CA GLU A 87 3.22 -12.08 -11.51
C GLU A 87 2.68 -10.78 -10.91
N PHE A 88 3.27 -10.31 -9.82
CA PHE A 88 2.89 -9.05 -9.19
C PHE A 88 3.08 -7.87 -10.17
N ARG A 89 4.27 -7.78 -10.78
CA ARG A 89 4.57 -6.74 -11.79
C ARG A 89 3.58 -6.78 -12.96
N LYS A 90 3.29 -7.97 -13.45
CA LYS A 90 2.31 -8.18 -14.53
C LYS A 90 0.91 -7.71 -14.12
N ASN A 91 0.49 -7.99 -12.89
CA ASN A 91 -0.79 -7.55 -12.36
C ASN A 91 -0.87 -6.01 -12.26
N LEU A 92 0.18 -5.35 -11.78
CA LEU A 92 0.23 -3.89 -11.71
C LEU A 92 0.06 -3.26 -13.10
N LYS A 93 0.75 -3.80 -14.11
CA LYS A 93 0.62 -3.34 -15.49
C LYS A 93 -0.79 -3.57 -16.04
N LYS A 94 -1.39 -4.71 -15.75
CA LYS A 94 -2.77 -5.03 -16.14
C LYS A 94 -3.78 -4.07 -15.52
N LEU A 95 -3.58 -3.70 -14.26
CA LEU A 95 -4.44 -2.77 -13.54
C LEU A 95 -4.19 -1.30 -13.89
N GLY A 96 -3.15 -1.00 -14.68
CA GLY A 96 -2.79 0.37 -15.03
C GLY A 96 -2.26 1.19 -13.85
N VAL A 97 -1.69 0.55 -12.86
CA VAL A 97 -1.13 1.21 -11.68
C VAL A 97 0.27 1.69 -11.99
N GLU A 98 0.55 2.96 -11.71
CA GLU A 98 1.90 3.52 -11.81
C GLU A 98 2.76 2.99 -10.65
N PHE A 99 3.98 2.59 -10.97
CA PHE A 99 4.94 2.12 -9.97
C PHE A 99 6.38 2.36 -10.41
N GLU A 100 7.27 2.44 -9.45
CA GLU A 100 8.71 2.39 -9.65
C GLU A 100 9.23 1.03 -9.20
N GLU A 101 10.30 0.56 -9.82
CA GLU A 101 10.86 -0.76 -9.54
C GLU A 101 12.38 -0.74 -9.57
N GLN A 102 12.99 -1.68 -8.86
CA GLN A 102 14.43 -1.94 -8.96
C GLN A 102 14.76 -3.36 -8.55
N ASN A 103 15.83 -3.89 -9.17
CA ASN A 103 16.54 -5.05 -8.64
C ASN A 103 17.71 -4.57 -7.79
N ILE A 104 17.83 -5.10 -6.59
CA ILE A 104 19.01 -4.88 -5.75
C ILE A 104 19.77 -6.18 -5.66
N GLU A 105 21.03 -6.16 -6.04
CA GLU A 105 21.93 -7.30 -5.92
C GLU A 105 21.93 -7.79 -4.47
N ASP A 106 21.77 -9.10 -4.28
CA ASP A 106 21.71 -9.78 -2.98
C ASP A 106 20.51 -9.43 -2.07
N ALA A 107 19.66 -8.45 -2.46
CA ALA A 107 18.49 -8.05 -1.67
C ALA A 107 17.15 -8.39 -2.32
N GLY A 108 17.11 -8.52 -3.65
CA GLY A 108 15.89 -8.88 -4.38
C GLY A 108 15.26 -7.74 -5.17
N TYR A 109 14.03 -7.96 -5.58
CA TYR A 109 13.26 -7.01 -6.37
C TYR A 109 12.36 -6.16 -5.44
N GLN A 110 12.31 -4.87 -5.72
CA GLN A 110 11.47 -3.92 -4.98
C GLN A 110 10.53 -3.16 -5.90
N VAL A 111 9.33 -2.90 -5.42
CA VAL A 111 8.33 -2.07 -6.08
C VAL A 111 7.83 -0.99 -5.12
N PHE A 112 7.70 0.23 -5.62
CA PHE A 112 7.15 1.37 -4.90
C PHE A 112 5.95 1.92 -5.65
N LEU A 113 4.87 2.17 -4.93
CA LEU A 113 3.66 2.78 -5.50
C LEU A 113 2.88 3.54 -4.43
N TYR A 114 1.91 4.34 -4.86
CA TYR A 114 1.01 5.05 -3.94
C TYR A 114 -0.40 4.48 -4.00
N ASP A 115 -1.05 4.43 -2.84
CA ASP A 115 -2.46 4.13 -2.77
C ASP A 115 -3.31 5.34 -3.22
N PRO A 116 -4.65 5.21 -3.35
CA PRO A 116 -5.50 6.29 -3.83
C PRO A 116 -5.49 7.57 -2.99
N VAL A 117 -5.05 7.52 -1.76
CA VAL A 117 -4.99 8.68 -0.86
C VAL A 117 -3.56 9.14 -0.55
N GLY A 118 -2.59 8.64 -1.29
CA GLY A 118 -1.20 9.12 -1.22
C GLY A 118 -0.32 8.41 -0.19
N THR A 119 -0.73 7.25 0.32
CA THR A 119 0.14 6.43 1.16
C THR A 119 1.16 5.70 0.30
N LYS A 120 2.44 5.90 0.58
CA LYS A 120 3.52 5.21 -0.13
C LYS A 120 3.69 3.79 0.38
N LEU A 121 3.65 2.85 -0.55
CA LEU A 121 3.81 1.42 -0.29
C LEU A 121 5.06 0.90 -0.97
N GLU A 122 5.76 0.02 -0.28
CA GLU A 122 6.89 -0.74 -0.80
C GLU A 122 6.57 -2.22 -0.76
N PHE A 123 6.95 -2.95 -1.81
CA PHE A 123 6.83 -4.41 -1.86
C PHE A 123 8.22 -5.00 -2.06
N ASN A 124 8.65 -5.86 -1.15
CA ASN A 124 9.95 -6.50 -1.17
C ASN A 124 9.83 -7.99 -1.50
N PHE A 125 10.40 -8.38 -2.63
CA PHE A 125 10.49 -9.76 -3.10
C PHE A 125 11.90 -10.27 -2.85
N LEU A 126 12.15 -10.67 -1.62
CA LEU A 126 13.46 -11.12 -1.17
C LEU A 126 13.93 -12.34 -1.98
N LYS A 127 15.15 -12.30 -2.49
CA LYS A 127 15.76 -13.36 -3.32
C LYS A 127 15.13 -13.56 -4.70
N GLU A 128 14.20 -12.70 -5.12
CA GLU A 128 13.65 -12.71 -6.47
C GLU A 128 14.23 -11.55 -7.28
N GLN A 129 14.39 -11.75 -8.58
CA GLN A 129 14.83 -10.74 -9.52
C GLN A 129 13.88 -10.72 -10.71
N VAL A 130 13.69 -9.54 -11.30
CA VAL A 130 12.91 -9.38 -12.54
C VAL A 130 13.86 -8.86 -13.60
N PRO A 131 14.25 -9.70 -14.59
CA PRO A 131 15.37 -9.38 -15.51
C PRO A 131 15.19 -8.09 -16.32
N ASP A 132 13.95 -7.71 -16.63
CA ASP A 132 13.62 -6.53 -17.43
C ASP A 132 13.08 -5.37 -16.58
N ALA A 133 13.32 -5.39 -15.26
CA ALA A 133 12.96 -4.28 -14.37
C ALA A 133 13.76 -3.03 -14.75
N VAL A 134 13.07 -1.89 -14.79
CA VAL A 134 13.67 -0.59 -15.07
C VAL A 134 14.26 -0.02 -13.78
N PRO A 135 15.60 0.20 -13.70
CA PRO A 135 16.21 0.73 -12.48
C PRO A 135 15.67 2.11 -12.11
N LEU A 136 15.60 2.39 -10.82
CA LEU A 136 15.20 3.71 -10.30
C LEU A 136 16.12 4.80 -10.89
N GLY A 137 15.53 5.92 -11.27
CA GLY A 137 16.25 7.08 -11.79
C GLY A 137 16.58 7.03 -13.28
N THR A 138 16.24 5.96 -14.01
CA THR A 138 16.43 5.86 -15.46
C THR A 138 15.23 6.36 -16.26
N THR A 139 14.07 6.49 -15.61
CA THR A 139 12.86 7.07 -16.20
C THR A 139 12.72 8.53 -15.78
N ALA A 140 11.92 9.30 -16.55
CA ALA A 140 11.56 10.65 -16.14
C ALA A 140 11.00 10.64 -14.71
N PRO A 141 11.21 11.73 -13.92
CA PRO A 141 10.69 11.81 -12.57
C PRO A 141 9.20 11.49 -12.57
N THR A 142 8.83 10.45 -11.86
CA THR A 142 7.43 10.14 -11.63
C THR A 142 6.99 10.91 -10.39
N ASN A 143 5.68 11.18 -10.26
CA ASN A 143 5.12 11.79 -9.05
C ASN A 143 5.22 10.88 -7.82
N LEU A 144 5.93 9.75 -7.95
CA LEU A 144 6.12 8.74 -6.90
C LEU A 144 7.29 9.03 -5.96
N ARG A 145 8.00 10.13 -6.14
CA ARG A 145 9.14 10.50 -5.29
C ARG A 145 8.85 11.68 -4.39
#